data_59097d77626e29bac8878356968d79b8
#
_entry.id   59097d77626e29bac8878356968d79b8
#
_cell.length_a   1.000
_cell.length_b   1.000
_cell.length_c   1.000
_cell.angle_alpha   90.00
_cell.angle_beta   90.00
_cell.angle_gamma   90.00
#
_symmetry.space_group_name_H-M   'P 1'
#
loop_
_entity.id
_entity.type
_entity.pdbx_description
1 polymer ?
#
loop_
_entity_poly.entity_id
_entity_poly.type
_entity_poly.pdbx_seq_one_letter_code
_entity_poly.pdbx_strand_id
1 'polypeptide(L)'
;GGIVMFVAEVAFSTNKENEQQLYNKVKKTQSELHNVAGLKSSEVWTKSKSDDVEYVVVSKWDEKKDFQNWVARPSHVEEHKAMHKKSKNDEADKPPFQKTLRQYTVVEF
;
A
#
# COMPACT_ATOMS: atom_id res chain seq x y z
N GLY A 1 -1.84 -7.79 29.81
CA GLY A 1 -2.63 -7.81 28.61
C GLY A 1 -1.89 -7.14 27.49
N GLY A 2 -1.59 -7.91 26.48
CA GLY A 2 -0.83 -7.41 25.37
C GLY A 2 -1.61 -6.40 24.52
N ILE A 3 -0.90 -5.38 24.05
CA ILE A 3 -1.44 -4.50 23.04
C ILE A 3 -1.35 -5.25 21.74
N VAL A 4 -2.51 -5.50 21.11
CA VAL A 4 -2.54 -6.16 19.83
C VAL A 4 -2.30 -5.10 18.76
N MET A 5 -1.19 -5.21 18.04
CA MET A 5 -0.85 -4.30 16.97
C MET A 5 -1.13 -4.97 15.64
N PHE A 6 -1.74 -4.21 14.74
CA PHE A 6 -2.04 -4.68 13.39
C PHE A 6 -1.00 -4.15 12.42
N VAL A 7 -0.52 -5.01 11.51
CA VAL A 7 0.47 -4.64 10.50
C VAL A 7 -0.11 -4.90 9.11
N ALA A 8 -0.04 -3.90 8.25
CA ALA A 8 -0.43 -4.04 6.85
C ALA A 8 0.78 -3.80 5.96
N GLU A 9 0.99 -4.71 5.02
CA GLU A 9 2.04 -4.59 4.01
C GLU A 9 1.39 -4.54 2.64
N VAL A 10 1.67 -3.48 1.90
CA VAL A 10 1.21 -3.37 0.51
C VAL A 10 2.44 -3.47 -0.37
N ALA A 11 2.58 -4.59 -1.06
CA ALA A 11 3.74 -4.84 -1.91
C ALA A 11 3.39 -4.51 -3.36
N PHE A 12 4.25 -3.71 -3.98
CA PHE A 12 4.13 -3.37 -5.40
C PHE A 12 5.36 -3.90 -6.12
N SER A 13 5.18 -4.62 -7.20
CA SER A 13 6.29 -5.12 -8.01
C SER A 13 6.12 -4.76 -9.48
N THR A 14 7.24 -4.50 -10.15
CA THR A 14 7.24 -4.18 -11.56
C THR A 14 8.64 -4.46 -12.13
N ASN A 15 8.80 -4.29 -13.43
CA ASN A 15 10.12 -4.37 -14.04
C ASN A 15 10.85 -3.04 -13.88
N LYS A 16 12.16 -3.04 -14.15
CA LYS A 16 12.99 -1.84 -13.95
C LYS A 16 12.59 -0.67 -14.86
N GLU A 17 12.02 -0.96 -16.00
CA GLU A 17 11.58 0.11 -16.92
C GLU A 17 10.52 1.00 -16.27
N ASN A 18 9.69 0.43 -15.42
CA ASN A 18 8.61 1.15 -14.75
C ASN A 18 8.95 1.53 -13.31
N GLU A 19 10.20 1.37 -12.89
CA GLU A 19 10.62 1.64 -11.52
C GLU A 19 10.32 3.06 -11.08
N GLN A 20 10.55 4.05 -11.95
CA GLN A 20 10.31 5.44 -11.60
C GLN A 20 8.83 5.70 -11.32
N GLN A 21 7.95 5.13 -12.13
CA GLN A 21 6.51 5.27 -11.92
C GLN A 21 6.09 4.65 -10.60
N LEU A 22 6.63 3.47 -10.30
CA LEU A 22 6.35 2.79 -9.04
C LEU A 22 6.88 3.59 -7.86
N TYR A 23 8.09 4.10 -7.96
CA TYR A 23 8.68 4.93 -6.92
C TYR A 23 7.80 6.13 -6.60
N ASN A 24 7.30 6.81 -7.62
CA ASN A 24 6.42 7.96 -7.44
C ASN A 24 5.12 7.59 -6.75
N LYS A 25 4.54 6.43 -7.11
CA LYS A 25 3.32 5.95 -6.47
C LYS A 25 3.55 5.62 -5.00
N VAL A 26 4.65 4.94 -4.70
CA VAL A 26 5.00 4.57 -3.33
C VAL A 26 5.25 5.81 -2.49
N LYS A 27 5.95 6.79 -3.05
CA LYS A 27 6.20 8.06 -2.38
C LYS A 27 4.91 8.78 -2.04
N LYS A 28 3.96 8.80 -2.98
CA LYS A 28 2.65 9.40 -2.74
C LYS A 28 1.90 8.66 -1.63
N THR A 29 1.89 7.33 -1.69
CA THR A 29 1.23 6.51 -0.68
C THR A 29 1.82 6.77 0.70
N GLN A 30 3.15 6.84 0.78
CA GLN A 30 3.83 7.10 2.05
C GLN A 30 3.48 8.48 2.60
N SER A 31 3.35 9.48 1.73
CA SER A 31 2.97 10.82 2.17
C SER A 31 1.55 10.88 2.71
N GLU A 32 0.66 10.02 2.21
CA GLU A 32 -0.71 9.93 2.69
C GLU A 32 -0.81 9.26 4.07
N LEU A 33 0.22 8.53 4.47
CA LEU A 33 0.30 7.88 5.78
C LEU A 33 0.84 8.80 6.87
N HIS A 34 0.69 10.10 6.68
CA HIS A 34 1.17 11.09 7.65
C HIS A 34 0.02 11.55 8.54
N ASN A 35 0.22 11.52 9.85
CA ASN A 35 -0.78 11.97 10.85
C ASN A 35 -2.13 11.25 10.74
N VAL A 36 -2.09 9.94 10.46
CA VAL A 36 -3.30 9.14 10.39
C VAL A 36 -3.65 8.59 11.77
N ALA A 37 -4.93 8.70 12.14
CA ALA A 37 -5.40 8.23 13.44
C ALA A 37 -5.18 6.71 13.59
N GLY A 38 -4.57 6.31 14.69
CA GLY A 38 -4.29 4.91 14.97
C GLY A 38 -3.03 4.38 14.33
N LEU A 39 -2.38 5.16 13.47
CA LEU A 39 -1.13 4.74 12.83
C LEU A 39 0.04 4.91 13.81
N LYS A 40 0.75 3.82 14.10
CA LYS A 40 1.91 3.83 14.97
C LYS A 40 3.18 4.20 14.24
N SER A 41 3.41 3.57 13.09
CA SER A 41 4.60 3.84 12.29
C SER A 41 4.37 3.36 10.86
N SER A 42 5.18 3.88 9.97
CA SER A 42 5.17 3.43 8.58
C SER A 42 6.58 3.48 8.04
N GLU A 43 6.88 2.57 7.12
CA GLU A 43 8.17 2.55 6.46
C GLU A 43 8.02 1.91 5.09
N VAL A 44 9.00 2.12 4.25
CA VAL A 44 9.01 1.56 2.90
C VAL A 44 10.25 0.69 2.76
N TRP A 45 10.04 -0.55 2.36
CA TRP A 45 11.12 -1.49 2.08
C TRP A 45 11.22 -1.69 0.58
N THR A 46 12.43 -1.96 0.09
CA THR A 46 12.63 -2.22 -1.32
C THR A 46 13.62 -3.35 -1.52
N LYS A 47 13.44 -4.07 -2.61
CA LYS A 47 14.44 -5.03 -3.07
C LYS A 47 14.46 -5.03 -4.59
N SER A 48 15.65 -5.26 -5.16
CA SER A 48 15.85 -5.40 -6.59
C SER A 48 16.29 -6.81 -6.89
N LYS A 49 15.81 -7.36 -8.00
CA LYS A 49 16.14 -8.71 -8.39
C LYS A 49 16.22 -8.76 -9.92
N SER A 50 17.43 -8.96 -10.45
CA SER A 50 17.68 -8.99 -11.89
C SER A 50 16.99 -7.84 -12.63
N ASP A 51 15.85 -8.10 -13.25
CA ASP A 51 15.12 -7.11 -14.03
C ASP A 51 13.90 -6.56 -13.30
N ASP A 52 13.64 -7.02 -12.07
CA ASP A 52 12.46 -6.65 -11.32
C ASP A 52 12.80 -5.83 -10.09
N VAL A 53 11.84 -5.02 -9.66
CA VAL A 53 11.96 -4.22 -8.46
C VAL A 53 10.66 -4.34 -7.67
N GLU A 54 10.78 -4.39 -6.35
CA GLU A 54 9.64 -4.45 -5.45
C GLU A 54 9.75 -3.38 -4.38
N TYR A 55 8.64 -2.70 -4.11
CA TYR A 55 8.52 -1.77 -2.98
C TYR A 55 7.38 -2.24 -2.10
N VAL A 56 7.63 -2.26 -0.79
CA VAL A 56 6.62 -2.66 0.19
C VAL A 56 6.37 -1.49 1.12
N VAL A 57 5.14 -1.03 1.17
CA VAL A 57 4.73 -0.01 2.12
C VAL A 57 4.22 -0.73 3.37
N VAL A 58 4.94 -0.56 4.47
CA VAL A 58 4.62 -1.22 5.74
C VAL A 58 4.01 -0.19 6.67
N SER A 59 2.83 -0.50 7.21
CA SER A 59 2.17 0.36 8.17
C SER A 59 1.78 -0.45 9.40
N LYS A 60 2.02 0.12 10.58
CA LYS A 60 1.69 -0.51 11.86
C LYS A 60 0.62 0.33 12.55
N TRP A 61 -0.44 -0.33 12.99
CA TRP A 61 -1.63 0.32 13.51
C TRP A 61 -1.96 -0.19 14.90
N ASP A 62 -2.63 0.63 15.70
CA ASP A 62 -3.12 0.20 17.00
C ASP A 62 -4.11 -0.94 16.86
N GLU A 63 -5.05 -0.80 15.93
CA GLU A 63 -6.10 -1.78 15.70
C GLU A 63 -6.37 -1.93 14.20
N LYS A 64 -6.89 -3.09 13.83
CA LYS A 64 -7.25 -3.37 12.44
C LYS A 64 -8.28 -2.37 11.92
N LYS A 65 -9.22 -1.94 12.75
CA LYS A 65 -10.25 -1.00 12.32
C LYS A 65 -9.68 0.35 11.90
N ASP A 66 -8.55 0.76 12.50
CA ASP A 66 -7.88 1.99 12.13
C ASP A 66 -7.38 1.92 10.69
N PHE A 67 -6.80 0.80 10.32
CA PHE A 67 -6.39 0.55 8.94
C PHE A 67 -7.59 0.52 8.01
N GLN A 68 -8.67 -0.15 8.41
CA GLN A 68 -9.88 -0.23 7.60
C GLN A 68 -10.50 1.15 7.36
N ASN A 69 -10.51 1.99 8.39
CA ASN A 69 -11.00 3.35 8.28
C ASN A 69 -10.15 4.17 7.31
N TRP A 70 -8.84 3.99 7.35
CA TRP A 70 -7.95 4.70 6.43
C TRP A 70 -8.17 4.27 4.99
N VAL A 71 -8.33 2.97 4.74
CA VAL A 71 -8.58 2.45 3.39
C VAL A 71 -9.94 2.93 2.87
N ALA A 72 -10.91 3.07 3.76
CA ALA A 72 -12.27 3.48 3.40
C ALA A 72 -12.45 5.00 3.31
N ARG A 73 -11.38 5.78 3.50
CA ARG A 73 -11.51 7.25 3.45
C ARG A 73 -12.04 7.70 2.08
N PRO A 74 -12.83 8.79 2.04
CA PRO A 74 -13.47 9.21 0.79
C PRO A 74 -12.54 9.41 -0.38
N SER A 75 -11.38 10.03 -0.16
CA SER A 75 -10.42 10.26 -1.25
C SER A 75 -9.91 8.96 -1.86
N HIS A 76 -9.67 7.95 -1.02
CA HIS A 76 -9.20 6.65 -1.48
C HIS A 76 -10.27 5.91 -2.29
N VAL A 77 -11.51 5.96 -1.81
CA VAL A 77 -12.64 5.32 -2.49
C VAL A 77 -12.89 5.96 -3.85
N GLU A 78 -12.79 7.28 -3.94
CA GLU A 78 -12.96 8.00 -5.20
C GLU A 78 -11.89 7.63 -6.21
N GLU A 79 -10.64 7.50 -5.78
CA GLU A 79 -9.56 7.06 -6.64
C GLU A 79 -9.83 5.68 -7.22
N HIS A 80 -10.29 4.76 -6.38
CA HIS A 80 -10.61 3.40 -6.82
C HIS A 80 -11.77 3.38 -7.82
N LYS A 81 -12.80 4.19 -7.59
CA LYS A 81 -13.91 4.29 -8.54
C LYS A 81 -13.47 4.81 -9.88
N ALA A 82 -12.61 5.83 -9.90
CA ALA A 82 -12.08 6.37 -11.13
C ALA A 82 -11.27 5.32 -11.89
N MET A 83 -10.45 4.58 -11.18
CA MET A 83 -9.64 3.50 -11.78
C MET A 83 -10.53 2.40 -12.35
N HIS A 84 -11.60 2.04 -11.66
CA HIS A 84 -12.53 1.02 -12.14
C HIS A 84 -13.24 1.44 -13.42
N LYS A 85 -13.64 2.70 -13.51
CA LYS A 85 -14.28 3.20 -14.72
C LYS A 85 -13.36 3.13 -15.91
N LYS A 86 -12.09 3.46 -15.73
CA LYS A 86 -11.11 3.38 -16.81
C LYS A 86 -10.84 1.94 -17.21
N SER A 87 -10.72 1.03 -16.27
CA SER A 87 -10.39 -0.35 -16.56
C SER A 87 -11.52 -1.12 -17.25
N LYS A 88 -12.76 -0.65 -17.18
CA LYS A 88 -13.87 -1.27 -17.90
C LYS A 88 -13.80 -1.04 -19.41
N ASN A 89 -13.19 0.04 -19.83
CA ASN A 89 -13.22 0.47 -21.22
C ASN A 89 -11.91 0.23 -21.96
N ASP A 90 -10.83 -0.09 -21.25
CA ASP A 90 -9.53 -0.21 -21.89
C ASP A 90 -8.59 -1.09 -21.06
N GLU A 91 -8.31 -2.29 -21.57
CA GLU A 91 -7.40 -3.22 -20.92
C GLU A 91 -5.96 -2.72 -20.91
N ALA A 92 -5.62 -1.77 -21.78
CA ALA A 92 -4.30 -1.18 -21.85
C ALA A 92 -4.00 -0.24 -20.68
N ASP A 93 -5.02 0.16 -19.91
CA ASP A 93 -4.86 1.07 -18.79
C ASP A 93 -4.55 0.35 -17.47
N LYS A 94 -4.23 -0.94 -17.52
CA LYS A 94 -3.80 -1.64 -16.31
C LYS A 94 -2.49 -1.03 -15.79
N PRO A 95 -2.40 -0.77 -14.48
CA PRO A 95 -1.13 -0.27 -13.93
C PRO A 95 -0.01 -1.25 -14.27
N PRO A 96 1.19 -0.74 -14.61
CA PRO A 96 2.30 -1.61 -15.01
C PRO A 96 2.94 -2.39 -13.86
N PHE A 97 2.31 -2.42 -12.70
CA PHE A 97 2.86 -3.11 -11.53
C PHE A 97 1.80 -3.95 -10.85
N GLN A 98 2.27 -5.01 -10.19
CA GLN A 98 1.42 -5.91 -9.42
C GLN A 98 1.32 -5.43 -7.98
N LYS A 99 0.16 -5.63 -7.37
CA LYS A 99 -0.08 -5.21 -5.99
C LYS A 99 -0.52 -6.42 -5.17
N THR A 100 0.09 -6.58 -4.01
CA THR A 100 -0.26 -7.64 -3.06
C THR A 100 -0.45 -7.01 -1.69
N LEU A 101 -1.58 -7.30 -1.04
CA LEU A 101 -1.84 -6.86 0.32
C LEU A 101 -1.67 -8.03 1.28
N ARG A 102 -0.88 -7.81 2.32
CA ARG A 102 -0.68 -8.78 3.39
C ARG A 102 -1.04 -8.13 4.72
N GLN A 103 -1.74 -8.87 5.55
CA GLN A 103 -2.19 -8.36 6.85
C GLN A 103 -1.73 -9.30 7.94
N TYR A 104 -1.19 -8.73 9.01
CA TYR A 104 -0.61 -9.48 10.12
C TYR A 104 -1.04 -8.89 11.44
N THR A 105 -1.00 -9.71 12.47
CA THR A 105 -1.17 -9.27 13.86
C THR A 105 0.13 -9.56 14.59
N VAL A 106 0.58 -8.62 15.40
CA VAL A 106 1.79 -8.83 16.20
C VAL A 106 1.47 -9.78 17.35
N VAL A 107 2.29 -10.81 17.49
CA VAL A 107 2.15 -11.79 18.57
C VAL A 107 3.23 -11.54 19.60
N GLU A 108 2.82 -11.42 20.86
CA GLU A 108 3.77 -11.30 21.97
C GLU A 108 3.93 -12.66 22.65
N PHE A 109 5.15 -13.02 22.94
CA PHE A 109 5.49 -14.29 23.59
C PHE A 109 5.91 -14.10 25.03
#